data_b8e6b1e59e27edd6c267575eb214071d
#
_entry.id   b8e6b1e59e27edd6c267575eb214071d
#
_cell.length_a   1.000
_cell.length_b   1.000
_cell.length_c   1.000
_cell.angle_alpha   90.00
_cell.angle_beta   90.00
_cell.angle_gamma   90.00
#
_symmetry.space_group_name_H-M   'P 1'
#
loop_
_entity.id
_entity.type
_entity.pdbx_description
1 polymer ?
#
loop_
_entity_poly.entity_id
_entity_poly.type
_entity_poly.pdbx_seq_one_letter_code
_entity_poly.pdbx_strand_id
1 'polypeptide(L)'
;MKILVVGSSNIDTTLYVRSLPKDGETISALSRSVALGGKGLNQAIAIKRAGGEITFLTSLGEDPDGNLVIEQLNKEEIPSYISFKKSKNWFCIY
;
A
#
# COMPACT_ATOMS: atom_id res chain seq x y z
N MET A 1 16.32 20.90 0.79
CA MET A 1 15.25 20.80 -0.23
C MET A 1 14.13 19.94 0.27
N LYS A 2 12.92 20.44 0.21
CA LYS A 2 11.75 19.67 0.62
C LYS A 2 11.13 19.00 -0.59
N ILE A 3 10.76 17.75 -0.43
CA ILE A 3 10.19 16.96 -1.51
C ILE A 3 8.78 16.54 -1.12
N LEU A 4 7.83 16.75 -2.01
CA LEU A 4 6.48 16.27 -1.84
C LEU A 4 6.23 15.16 -2.84
N VAL A 5 5.85 13.99 -2.35
CA VAL A 5 5.42 12.89 -3.21
C VAL A 5 3.92 12.76 -3.10
N VAL A 6 3.23 12.78 -4.23
CA VAL A 6 1.79 12.55 -4.31
C VAL A 6 1.61 11.25 -5.08
N GLY A 7 1.08 10.26 -4.45
CA GLY A 7 0.97 8.98 -5.14
C GLY A 7 0.22 7.91 -4.36
N SER A 8 0.21 6.74 -4.95
CA SER A 8 -0.57 5.62 -4.45
C SER A 8 0.14 4.85 -3.35
N SER A 9 -0.68 4.23 -2.52
CA SER A 9 -0.24 3.26 -1.53
C SER A 9 -1.22 2.11 -1.56
N ASN A 10 -0.73 0.90 -1.43
CA ASN A 10 -1.60 -0.27 -1.40
C ASN A 10 -0.93 -1.43 -0.68
N ILE A 11 -1.70 -2.44 -0.43
CA ILE A 11 -1.22 -3.69 0.13
C ILE A 11 -1.32 -4.74 -0.97
N ASP A 12 -0.22 -5.41 -1.23
CA ASP A 12 -0.17 -6.49 -2.19
C ASP A 12 -0.22 -7.83 -1.44
N THR A 13 -1.22 -8.61 -1.72
CA THR A 13 -1.35 -9.94 -1.14
C THR A 13 -1.01 -10.98 -2.20
N THR A 14 -0.04 -11.82 -1.91
CA THR A 14 0.37 -12.89 -2.82
C THR A 14 -0.07 -14.22 -2.24
N LEU A 15 -0.77 -15.00 -3.04
CA LEU A 15 -1.17 -16.34 -2.66
C LEU A 15 -0.35 -17.35 -3.45
N TYR A 16 0.28 -18.26 -2.74
CA TYR A 16 1.05 -19.32 -3.38
C TYR A 16 0.16 -20.54 -3.44
N VAL A 17 -0.10 -21.02 -4.64
CA VAL A 17 -1.01 -22.14 -4.88
C VAL A 17 -0.32 -23.23 -5.68
N ARG A 18 -0.81 -24.45 -5.57
CA ARG A 18 -0.23 -25.57 -6.31
C ARG A 18 -0.57 -25.48 -7.78
N SER A 19 -1.78 -25.02 -8.07
CA SER A 19 -2.21 -24.82 -9.44
C SER A 19 -3.35 -23.79 -9.44
N LEU A 20 -3.60 -23.18 -10.59
CA LEU A 20 -4.70 -22.23 -10.69
C LEU A 20 -6.02 -22.98 -10.64
N PRO A 21 -7.03 -22.44 -9.96
CA PRO A 21 -8.34 -23.07 -9.92
C PRO A 21 -9.02 -23.00 -11.30
N LYS A 22 -9.79 -24.04 -11.62
CA LYS A 22 -10.64 -24.04 -12.79
C LYS A 22 -11.97 -23.39 -12.43
N ASP A 23 -12.78 -23.12 -13.43
CA ASP A 23 -14.07 -22.50 -13.21
C ASP A 23 -14.89 -23.31 -12.22
N GLY A 24 -15.42 -22.66 -11.21
CA GLY A 24 -16.20 -23.31 -10.17
C GLY A 24 -15.43 -24.11 -9.15
N GLU A 25 -14.11 -24.17 -9.26
CA GLU A 25 -13.28 -24.93 -8.35
C GLU A 25 -12.82 -24.07 -7.18
N THR A 26 -12.84 -24.64 -5.99
CA THR A 26 -12.30 -23.98 -4.81
C THR A 26 -10.98 -24.68 -4.44
N ILE A 27 -9.95 -23.91 -4.25
CA ILE A 27 -8.66 -24.45 -3.85
C ILE A 27 -8.15 -23.74 -2.60
N SER A 28 -7.24 -24.39 -1.90
CA SER A 28 -6.59 -23.79 -0.74
C SER A 28 -5.23 -23.26 -1.15
N ALA A 29 -4.87 -22.11 -0.66
CA ALA A 29 -3.53 -21.57 -0.86
C ALA A 29 -2.54 -22.31 0.03
N LEU A 30 -1.33 -22.53 -0.49
CA LEU A 30 -0.25 -23.14 0.28
C LEU A 30 0.30 -22.15 1.29
N SER A 31 0.39 -20.90 0.91
CA SER A 31 0.84 -19.84 1.80
C SER A 31 0.37 -18.49 1.26
N ARG A 32 0.51 -17.49 2.09
CA ARG A 32 0.14 -16.12 1.76
C ARG A 32 1.23 -15.17 2.24
N SER A 33 1.55 -14.18 1.44
CA SER A 33 2.41 -13.09 1.90
C SER A 33 1.76 -11.75 1.60
N VAL A 34 2.07 -10.79 2.43
CA VAL A 34 1.50 -9.45 2.33
C VAL A 34 2.66 -8.46 2.29
N ALA A 35 2.62 -7.55 1.36
CA ALA A 35 3.65 -6.53 1.22
C ALA A 35 3.02 -5.18 0.97
N LEU A 36 3.70 -4.14 1.43
CA LEU A 36 3.29 -2.79 1.11
C LEU A 36 3.69 -2.46 -0.32
N GLY A 37 2.82 -1.81 -1.04
CA GLY A 37 3.04 -1.48 -2.43
C GLY A 37 2.57 -0.08 -2.79
N GLY A 38 2.64 0.21 -4.08
CA GLY A 38 2.31 1.51 -4.62
C GLY A 38 3.56 2.31 -4.94
N LYS A 39 3.59 2.88 -6.13
CA LYS A 39 4.76 3.65 -6.57
C LYS A 39 5.05 4.83 -5.64
N GLY A 40 4.00 5.52 -5.23
CA GLY A 40 4.16 6.70 -4.35
C GLY A 40 4.76 6.31 -3.01
N LEU A 41 4.21 5.28 -2.37
CA LEU A 41 4.73 4.83 -1.08
C LEU A 41 6.18 4.37 -1.19
N ASN A 42 6.51 3.61 -2.22
CA ASN A 42 7.87 3.12 -2.42
C ASN A 42 8.85 4.27 -2.66
N GLN A 43 8.46 5.28 -3.42
CA GLN A 43 9.28 6.47 -3.64
C GLN A 43 9.50 7.25 -2.34
N ALA A 44 8.44 7.43 -1.56
CA ALA A 44 8.55 8.17 -0.30
C ALA A 44 9.51 7.48 0.67
N ILE A 45 9.40 6.17 0.79
CA ILE A 45 10.28 5.40 1.66
C ILE A 45 11.73 5.48 1.17
N ALA A 46 11.96 5.33 -0.13
CA ALA A 46 13.29 5.40 -0.70
C ALA A 46 13.95 6.77 -0.46
N ILE A 47 13.19 7.84 -0.67
CA ILE A 47 13.69 9.20 -0.44
C ILE A 47 14.02 9.40 1.04
N LYS A 48 13.16 8.94 1.93
CA LYS A 48 13.40 9.08 3.38
C LYS A 48 14.66 8.33 3.79
N ARG A 49 14.81 7.11 3.33
CA ARG A 49 15.99 6.30 3.67
C ARG A 49 17.28 6.85 3.10
N ALA A 50 17.17 7.58 2.00
CA ALA A 50 18.33 8.25 1.41
C ALA A 50 18.65 9.59 2.10
N GLY A 51 17.93 9.95 3.14
CA GLY A 51 18.18 11.18 3.88
C GLY A 51 17.42 12.38 3.37
N GLY A 52 16.46 12.19 2.48
CA GLY A 52 15.68 13.31 1.93
C GLY A 52 14.63 13.82 2.91
N GLU A 53 14.27 15.07 2.72
CA GLU A 53 13.22 15.72 3.50
C GLU A 53 11.92 15.56 2.71
N ILE A 54 11.12 14.55 3.06
CA ILE A 54 9.98 14.11 2.27
C ILE A 54 8.68 14.29 3.03
N THR A 55 7.64 14.74 2.35
CA THR A 55 6.26 14.70 2.81
C THR A 55 5.46 13.89 1.80
N PHE A 56 4.63 13.00 2.27
CA PHE A 56 3.86 12.09 1.41
C PHE A 56 2.38 12.42 1.46
N LEU A 57 1.76 12.56 0.30
CA LEU A 57 0.32 12.77 0.17
C LEU A 57 -0.28 11.57 -0.55
N THR A 58 -1.18 10.87 0.11
CA THR A 58 -1.78 9.66 -0.43
C THR A 58 -3.24 9.51 -0.01
N SER A 59 -3.92 8.55 -0.59
CA SER A 59 -5.28 8.20 -0.24
C SER A 59 -5.34 6.76 0.21
N LEU A 60 -6.03 6.49 1.30
CA LEU A 60 -6.15 5.15 1.88
C LEU A 60 -7.61 4.83 2.16
N GLY A 61 -7.92 3.54 2.24
CA GLY A 61 -9.20 3.09 2.76
C GLY A 61 -9.21 3.12 4.29
N GLU A 62 -10.41 3.23 4.86
CA GLU A 62 -10.56 3.13 6.31
C GLU A 62 -10.74 1.66 6.65
N ASP A 63 -9.68 0.90 6.58
CA ASP A 63 -9.69 -0.55 6.73
C ASP A 63 -8.35 -1.02 7.31
N PRO A 64 -8.22 -2.30 7.65
CA PRO A 64 -6.97 -2.82 8.20
C PRO A 64 -5.76 -2.62 7.29
N ASP A 65 -5.95 -2.68 5.97
CA ASP A 65 -4.87 -2.46 5.03
C ASP A 65 -4.38 -1.02 5.08
N GLY A 66 -5.29 -0.06 5.17
CA GLY A 66 -4.93 1.34 5.36
C GLY A 66 -4.14 1.55 6.64
N ASN A 67 -4.52 0.86 7.71
CA ASN A 67 -3.81 0.96 8.98
C ASN A 67 -2.38 0.43 8.88
N LEU A 68 -2.14 -0.61 8.09
CA LEU A 68 -0.78 -1.12 7.87
C LEU A 68 0.10 -0.10 7.18
N VAL A 69 -0.45 0.64 6.22
CA VAL A 69 0.30 1.71 5.55
C VAL A 69 0.64 2.82 6.54
N ILE A 70 -0.31 3.22 7.38
CA ILE A 70 -0.09 4.26 8.38
C ILE A 70 0.99 3.84 9.37
N GLU A 71 0.97 2.59 9.81
CA GLU A 71 2.01 2.08 10.70
C GLU A 71 3.39 2.17 10.06
N GLN A 72 3.48 1.84 8.78
CA GLN A 72 4.76 1.90 8.08
C GLN A 72 5.25 3.34 7.94
N LEU A 73 4.36 4.27 7.62
CA LEU A 73 4.72 5.69 7.52
C LEU A 73 5.22 6.23 8.85
N ASN A 74 4.57 5.85 9.95
CA ASN A 74 5.01 6.25 11.28
C ASN A 74 6.35 5.63 11.64
N LYS A 75 6.56 4.38 11.29
CA LYS A 75 7.81 3.70 11.57
C LYS A 75 8.97 4.33 10.83
N GLU A 76 8.74 4.77 9.60
CA GLU A 76 9.76 5.44 8.79
C GLU A 76 9.86 6.94 9.12
N GLU A 77 9.00 7.43 9.99
CA GLU A 77 8.95 8.84 10.37
C GLU A 77 8.73 9.77 9.17
N ILE A 78 7.82 9.37 8.29
CA ILE A 78 7.49 10.17 7.10
C ILE A 78 6.27 11.03 7.39
N PRO A 79 6.38 12.36 7.34
CA PRO A 79 5.22 13.23 7.45
C PRO A 79 4.26 12.96 6.29
N SER A 80 2.99 12.75 6.61
CA SER A 80 2.01 12.35 5.61
C SER A 80 0.70 13.06 5.77
N TYR A 81 0.07 13.37 4.64
CA TYR A 81 -1.30 13.84 4.61
C TYR A 81 -2.11 12.77 3.90
N ILE A 82 -3.12 12.26 4.57
CA ILE A 82 -3.86 11.10 4.09
C ILE A 82 -5.33 11.45 3.91
N SER A 83 -5.84 11.19 2.70
CA SER A 83 -7.25 11.29 2.41
C SER A 83 -7.85 9.91 2.56
N PHE A 84 -8.88 9.75 3.37
CA PHE A 84 -9.50 8.46 3.57
C PHE A 84 -10.74 8.31 2.70
N LYS A 85 -10.85 7.15 2.04
CA LYS A 85 -12.00 6.83 1.24
C LYS A 85 -12.87 5.85 1.99
N LYS A 86 -14.13 6.20 2.12
CA LYS A 86 -15.07 5.33 2.80
C LYS A 86 -15.64 4.28 1.87
N SER A 87 -15.62 4.51 0.58
CA SER A 87 -16.23 3.64 -0.37
C SER A 87 -15.38 2.44 -0.68
N LYS A 88 -16.03 1.31 -0.84
CA LYS A 88 -15.32 0.15 -1.30
C LYS A 88 -15.15 0.13 -2.77
N ASN A 89 -15.63 1.14 -3.43
CA ASN A 89 -15.49 1.19 -4.83
C ASN A 89 -14.22 1.73 -5.18
N TRP A 90 -13.36 1.15 -4.90
CA TRP A 90 -12.18 1.62 -5.13
C TRP A 90 -11.68 1.41 -6.43
N PHE A 91 -12.39 1.07 -7.21
CA PHE A 91 -11.97 1.05 -8.53
C PHE A 91 -11.67 2.22 -9.02
N CYS A 92 -11.42 2.85 -8.56
CA CYS A 92 -10.90 3.76 -8.85
C CYS A 92 -9.97 3.69 -9.72
N ILE A 93 -9.95 3.86 -10.31
CA ILE A 93 -9.81 4.33 -11.25
C ILE A 93 -8.80 5.29 -11.37
N TYR A 94 -7.97 5.17 -11.98
CA TYR A 94 -7.00 6.10 -12.22
C TYR A 94 -6.91 6.46 -13.61
#